data_c1f9fa0fc50c5f1f5b62008778ef8753
#
_entry.id   c1f9fa0fc50c5f1f5b62008778ef8753
#
_cell.length_a   1.000
_cell.length_b   1.000
_cell.length_c   1.000
_cell.angle_alpha   90.00
_cell.angle_beta   90.00
_cell.angle_gamma   90.00
#
_symmetry.space_group_name_H-M   'P 1'
#
loop_
_entity.id
_entity.type
_entity.pdbx_description
1 polymer ?
#
loop_
_entity_poly.entity_id
_entity_poly.type
_entity_poly.pdbx_seq_one_letter_code
_entity_poly.pdbx_strand_id
1 'polypeptide(L)'
;MTIKRTAWLSIFVLAVIGFLAAATLHASQDDEKAVGEAVAQFYAALNVMFTGDVGPMKEVWSHADDVTYMGPGGGFQIGWDQVLANWEAQAAMKLGGEVKPENMHITVGRDIAVTHNYEMGENTNAQGKPQKVSIRATNLFRKEDGKWKMIGHHTDLLPYLAK
;
A
#
# COMPACT_ATOMS: atom_id res chain seq x y z
N MET A 1 62.28 4.79 -3.83
CA MET A 1 61.27 5.71 -4.41
C MET A 1 59.98 4.93 -4.65
N THR A 2 59.33 4.43 -3.58
CA THR A 2 58.16 3.47 -3.74
C THR A 2 57.09 3.61 -2.66
N ILE A 3 56.87 4.80 -2.09
CA ILE A 3 55.88 5.01 -1.02
C ILE A 3 54.68 5.90 -1.43
N LYS A 4 54.65 6.47 -2.64
CA LYS A 4 53.57 7.40 -3.04
C LYS A 4 52.37 6.78 -3.79
N ARG A 5 52.39 5.50 -4.13
CA ARG A 5 51.29 4.87 -4.90
C ARG A 5 50.19 4.26 -4.07
N THR A 6 50.45 3.88 -2.81
CA THR A 6 49.44 3.19 -1.94
C THR A 6 48.47 4.16 -1.29
N ALA A 7 48.84 5.40 -1.01
CA ALA A 7 47.95 6.37 -0.37
C ALA A 7 46.79 6.85 -1.28
N TRP A 8 46.98 6.87 -2.59
CA TRP A 8 45.95 7.30 -3.54
C TRP A 8 44.88 6.24 -3.77
N LEU A 9 45.24 4.96 -3.70
CA LEU A 9 44.24 3.87 -3.83
C LEU A 9 43.30 3.82 -2.63
N SER A 10 43.79 4.08 -1.43
CA SER A 10 42.98 4.03 -0.20
C SER A 10 41.96 5.17 -0.12
N ILE A 11 42.31 6.37 -0.64
CA ILE A 11 41.39 7.51 -0.66
C ILE A 11 40.27 7.29 -1.71
N PHE A 12 40.60 6.65 -2.83
CA PHE A 12 39.60 6.39 -3.89
C PHE A 12 38.58 5.32 -3.45
N VAL A 13 38.99 4.29 -2.73
CA VAL A 13 38.11 3.25 -2.21
C VAL A 13 37.17 3.79 -1.14
N LEU A 14 37.64 4.66 -0.23
CA LEU A 14 36.78 5.31 0.77
C LEU A 14 35.76 6.27 0.16
N ALA A 15 36.11 7.00 -0.89
CA ALA A 15 35.18 7.90 -1.60
C ALA A 15 34.08 7.12 -2.35
N VAL A 16 34.40 5.97 -2.95
CA VAL A 16 33.43 5.12 -3.64
C VAL A 16 32.45 4.46 -2.66
N ILE A 17 32.91 4.00 -1.50
CA ILE A 17 32.06 3.41 -0.46
C ILE A 17 31.13 4.47 0.14
N GLY A 18 31.61 5.69 0.38
CA GLY A 18 30.79 6.79 0.87
C GLY A 18 29.71 7.23 -0.11
N PHE A 19 29.99 7.22 -1.42
CA PHE A 19 29.03 7.57 -2.45
C PHE A 19 27.92 6.51 -2.63
N LEU A 20 28.27 5.22 -2.52
CA LEU A 20 27.30 4.11 -2.55
C LEU A 20 26.37 4.13 -1.34
N ALA A 21 26.87 4.44 -0.15
CA ALA A 21 26.04 4.52 1.06
C ALA A 21 25.07 5.73 1.01
N ALA A 22 25.49 6.87 0.48
CA ALA A 22 24.62 8.05 0.29
C ALA A 22 23.53 7.80 -0.77
N ALA A 23 23.84 7.07 -1.85
CA ALA A 23 22.87 6.70 -2.86
C ALA A 23 21.77 5.76 -2.33
N THR A 24 22.11 4.81 -1.44
CA THR A 24 21.12 3.90 -0.86
C THR A 24 20.21 4.59 0.16
N LEU A 25 20.67 5.61 0.90
CA LEU A 25 19.84 6.39 1.81
C LEU A 25 18.86 7.31 1.05
N HIS A 26 19.27 7.87 -0.09
CA HIS A 26 18.39 8.70 -0.91
C HIS A 26 17.29 7.88 -1.59
N ALA A 27 17.61 6.68 -2.07
CA ALA A 27 16.63 5.77 -2.68
C ALA A 27 15.51 5.39 -1.71
N SER A 28 15.79 5.27 -0.40
CA SER A 28 14.78 4.88 0.59
C SER A 28 13.77 5.99 0.91
N GLN A 29 14.16 7.26 0.87
CA GLN A 29 13.24 8.40 1.10
C GLN A 29 12.30 8.62 -0.10
N ASP A 30 12.82 8.49 -1.32
CA ASP A 30 12.01 8.58 -2.53
C ASP A 30 11.02 7.42 -2.63
N ASP A 31 11.42 6.21 -2.21
CA ASP A 31 10.52 5.05 -2.17
C ASP A 31 9.46 5.20 -1.08
N GLU A 32 9.77 5.72 0.10
CA GLU A 32 8.78 5.98 1.15
C GLU A 32 7.71 6.97 0.67
N LYS A 33 8.14 8.06 0.01
CA LYS A 33 7.21 9.02 -0.61
C LYS A 33 6.34 8.36 -1.68
N ALA A 34 6.96 7.57 -2.57
CA ALA A 34 6.24 6.87 -3.64
C ALA A 34 5.23 5.84 -3.11
N VAL A 35 5.56 5.14 -2.01
CA VAL A 35 4.61 4.25 -1.30
C VAL A 35 3.47 5.07 -0.69
N GLY A 36 3.76 6.22 -0.07
CA GLY A 36 2.72 7.13 0.44
C GLY A 36 1.75 7.59 -0.65
N GLU A 37 2.27 7.91 -1.84
CA GLU A 37 1.45 8.24 -3.01
C GLU A 37 0.61 7.05 -3.50
N ALA A 38 1.16 5.83 -3.51
CA ALA A 38 0.41 4.62 -3.85
C ALA A 38 -0.72 4.33 -2.86
N VAL A 39 -0.49 4.55 -1.57
CA VAL A 39 -1.53 4.48 -0.53
C VAL A 39 -2.64 5.50 -0.79
N ALA A 40 -2.27 6.75 -1.07
CA ALA A 40 -3.26 7.79 -1.37
C ALA A 40 -4.12 7.45 -2.60
N GLN A 41 -3.50 6.89 -3.65
CA GLN A 41 -4.21 6.39 -4.84
C GLN A 41 -5.15 5.24 -4.50
N PHE A 42 -4.75 4.31 -3.64
CA PHE A 42 -5.62 3.21 -3.20
C PHE A 42 -6.86 3.73 -2.48
N TYR A 43 -6.72 4.64 -1.50
CA TYR A 43 -7.88 5.18 -0.78
C TYR A 43 -8.77 6.05 -1.67
N ALA A 44 -8.20 6.76 -2.64
CA ALA A 44 -8.99 7.46 -3.66
C ALA A 44 -9.79 6.45 -4.51
N ALA A 45 -9.16 5.37 -4.97
CA ALA A 45 -9.81 4.30 -5.72
C ALA A 45 -10.91 3.59 -4.90
N LEU A 46 -10.66 3.35 -3.60
CA LEU A 46 -11.63 2.76 -2.68
C LEU A 46 -12.90 3.62 -2.55
N ASN A 47 -12.73 4.93 -2.39
CA ASN A 47 -13.87 5.85 -2.29
C ASN A 47 -14.64 5.96 -3.61
N VAL A 48 -13.97 5.90 -4.76
CA VAL A 48 -14.65 5.83 -6.06
C VAL A 48 -15.40 4.51 -6.22
N MET A 49 -14.79 3.38 -5.80
CA MET A 49 -15.43 2.07 -5.81
C MET A 49 -16.73 2.05 -4.98
N PHE A 50 -16.80 2.77 -3.86
CA PHE A 50 -18.03 2.91 -3.06
C PHE A 50 -19.16 3.66 -3.81
N THR A 51 -18.87 4.32 -4.91
CA THR A 51 -19.92 4.89 -5.80
C THR A 51 -20.42 3.90 -6.86
N GLY A 52 -19.75 2.78 -7.01
CA GLY A 52 -20.07 1.73 -7.98
C GLY A 52 -19.07 1.60 -9.14
N ASP A 53 -18.00 2.40 -9.16
CA ASP A 53 -16.96 2.34 -10.20
C ASP A 53 -15.70 1.64 -9.67
N VAL A 54 -15.44 0.42 -10.16
CA VAL A 54 -14.27 -0.39 -9.82
C VAL A 54 -13.03 -0.06 -10.67
N GLY A 55 -13.17 0.77 -11.70
CA GLY A 55 -12.10 1.09 -12.64
C GLY A 55 -10.78 1.49 -11.96
N PRO A 56 -10.77 2.50 -11.07
CA PRO A 56 -9.56 2.94 -10.40
C PRO A 56 -8.88 1.85 -9.55
N MET A 57 -9.63 0.88 -9.01
CA MET A 57 -9.04 -0.26 -8.29
C MET A 57 -8.17 -1.13 -9.19
N LYS A 58 -8.53 -1.32 -10.44
CA LYS A 58 -7.75 -2.08 -11.42
C LYS A 58 -6.38 -1.43 -11.68
N GLU A 59 -6.29 -0.10 -11.55
CA GLU A 59 -5.04 0.63 -11.79
C GLU A 59 -4.06 0.56 -10.62
N VAL A 60 -4.53 0.48 -9.38
CA VAL A 60 -3.68 0.51 -8.18
C VAL A 60 -3.20 -0.87 -7.76
N TRP A 61 -3.89 -1.95 -8.13
CA TRP A 61 -3.51 -3.32 -7.82
C TRP A 61 -2.54 -3.91 -8.83
N SER A 62 -1.70 -4.83 -8.36
CA SER A 62 -1.03 -5.81 -9.21
C SER A 62 -2.04 -6.84 -9.72
N HIS A 63 -1.87 -7.30 -10.96
CA HIS A 63 -2.72 -8.33 -11.56
C HIS A 63 -2.07 -9.73 -11.49
N ALA A 64 -1.18 -9.94 -10.54
CA ALA A 64 -0.49 -11.21 -10.37
C ALA A 64 -1.35 -12.25 -9.64
N ASP A 65 -0.96 -13.54 -9.78
CA ASP A 65 -1.68 -14.65 -9.16
C ASP A 65 -1.44 -14.79 -7.66
N ASP A 66 -0.50 -14.01 -7.10
CA ASP A 66 -0.11 -14.05 -5.69
C ASP A 66 -0.67 -12.90 -4.86
N VAL A 67 -1.49 -12.01 -5.45
CA VAL A 67 -2.14 -10.94 -4.68
C VAL A 67 -3.18 -11.50 -3.72
N THR A 68 -3.40 -10.82 -2.59
CA THR A 68 -4.30 -11.32 -1.55
C THR A 68 -5.23 -10.22 -1.03
N TYR A 69 -6.46 -10.61 -0.72
CA TYR A 69 -7.43 -9.73 -0.08
C TYR A 69 -8.16 -10.45 1.06
N MET A 70 -8.18 -9.83 2.22
CA MET A 70 -8.97 -10.24 3.39
C MET A 70 -9.71 -9.03 3.92
N GLY A 71 -10.95 -8.86 3.50
CA GLY A 71 -11.78 -7.73 3.89
C GLY A 71 -12.48 -7.93 5.23
N PRO A 72 -13.07 -6.86 5.80
CA PRO A 72 -13.70 -6.89 7.14
C PRO A 72 -14.96 -7.77 7.19
N GLY A 73 -15.55 -8.10 6.05
CA GLY A 73 -16.68 -9.04 5.95
C GLY A 73 -16.28 -10.51 6.01
N GLY A 74 -14.98 -10.80 6.11
CA GLY A 74 -14.42 -12.16 6.06
C GLY A 74 -14.03 -12.58 4.66
N GLY A 75 -13.60 -13.84 4.55
CA GLY A 75 -13.10 -14.38 3.29
C GLY A 75 -11.59 -14.19 3.11
N PHE A 76 -11.03 -14.95 2.19
CA PHE A 76 -9.62 -14.88 1.80
C PHE A 76 -9.53 -15.16 0.29
N GLN A 77 -9.30 -14.12 -0.47
CA GLN A 77 -9.15 -14.16 -1.92
C GLN A 77 -7.67 -14.21 -2.27
N ILE A 78 -7.29 -15.08 -3.19
CA ILE A 78 -5.93 -15.26 -3.69
C ILE A 78 -5.96 -15.16 -5.21
N GLY A 79 -5.06 -14.34 -5.77
CA GLY A 79 -4.96 -14.05 -7.18
C GLY A 79 -5.91 -12.95 -7.65
N TRP A 80 -5.48 -12.27 -8.73
CA TRP A 80 -6.18 -11.07 -9.20
C TRP A 80 -7.64 -11.33 -9.57
N ASP A 81 -7.95 -12.44 -10.21
CA ASP A 81 -9.33 -12.72 -10.63
C ASP A 81 -10.30 -12.79 -9.45
N GLN A 82 -9.90 -13.43 -8.33
CA GLN A 82 -10.72 -13.51 -7.13
C GLN A 82 -10.80 -12.16 -6.41
N VAL A 83 -9.69 -11.43 -6.35
CA VAL A 83 -9.63 -10.09 -5.73
C VAL A 83 -10.50 -9.12 -6.51
N LEU A 84 -10.41 -9.12 -7.85
CA LEU A 84 -11.25 -8.26 -8.70
C LEU A 84 -12.73 -8.60 -8.54
N ALA A 85 -13.11 -9.86 -8.58
CA ALA A 85 -14.51 -10.27 -8.40
C ALA A 85 -15.08 -9.80 -7.04
N ASN A 86 -14.25 -9.80 -5.99
CA ASN A 86 -14.63 -9.26 -4.69
C ASN A 86 -14.81 -7.74 -4.73
N TRP A 87 -13.91 -6.99 -5.37
CA TRP A 87 -14.05 -5.54 -5.54
C TRP A 87 -15.28 -5.17 -6.39
N GLU A 88 -15.58 -5.93 -7.44
CA GLU A 88 -16.79 -5.74 -8.25
C GLU A 88 -18.07 -5.97 -7.44
N ALA A 89 -18.08 -7.00 -6.59
CA ALA A 89 -19.19 -7.26 -5.68
C ALA A 89 -19.39 -6.13 -4.66
N GLN A 90 -18.30 -5.58 -4.12
CA GLN A 90 -18.38 -4.42 -3.20
C GLN A 90 -18.82 -3.15 -3.93
N ALA A 91 -18.33 -2.88 -5.14
CA ALA A 91 -18.75 -1.75 -5.96
C ALA A 91 -20.27 -1.78 -6.25
N ALA A 92 -20.82 -2.97 -6.52
CA ALA A 92 -22.24 -3.17 -6.75
C ALA A 92 -23.12 -2.77 -5.55
N MET A 93 -22.57 -2.81 -4.33
CA MET A 93 -23.30 -2.38 -3.11
C MET A 93 -23.50 -0.86 -3.03
N LYS A 94 -22.68 -0.05 -3.73
CA LYS A 94 -22.76 1.41 -3.77
C LYS A 94 -22.87 2.04 -2.38
N LEU A 95 -21.98 1.65 -1.48
CA LEU A 95 -22.00 2.05 -0.06
C LEU A 95 -21.88 3.55 0.15
N GLY A 96 -21.33 4.30 -0.82
CA GLY A 96 -21.09 5.73 -0.71
C GLY A 96 -20.16 6.09 0.45
N GLY A 97 -20.21 7.37 0.86
CA GLY A 97 -19.41 7.86 1.97
C GLY A 97 -17.93 8.08 1.64
N GLU A 98 -17.12 8.16 2.66
CA GLU A 98 -15.67 8.38 2.53
C GLU A 98 -14.92 7.64 3.64
N VAL A 99 -13.84 6.96 3.26
CA VAL A 99 -12.90 6.29 4.16
C VAL A 99 -11.49 6.84 3.93
N LYS A 100 -10.77 7.15 5.00
CA LYS A 100 -9.42 7.70 4.97
C LYS A 100 -8.49 6.89 5.86
N PRO A 101 -7.19 6.78 5.49
CA PRO A 101 -6.19 6.23 6.38
C PRO A 101 -5.84 7.24 7.49
N GLU A 102 -5.82 6.79 8.72
CA GLU A 102 -5.36 7.55 9.88
C GLU A 102 -4.25 6.81 10.62
N ASN A 103 -3.34 7.55 11.25
CA ASN A 103 -2.20 7.02 12.01
C ASN A 103 -1.35 6.04 11.19
N MET A 104 -1.04 6.40 9.95
CA MET A 104 -0.31 5.56 9.03
C MET A 104 1.16 5.40 9.42
N HIS A 105 1.64 4.16 9.43
CA HIS A 105 3.04 3.80 9.54
C HIS A 105 3.46 3.08 8.26
N ILE A 106 4.56 3.52 7.66
CA ILE A 106 5.11 2.97 6.41
C ILE A 106 6.45 2.31 6.72
N THR A 107 6.64 1.10 6.25
CA THR A 107 7.91 0.37 6.24
C THR A 107 8.25 0.02 4.81
N VAL A 108 9.39 0.50 4.31
CA VAL A 108 9.82 0.29 2.93
C VAL A 108 11.05 -0.60 2.90
N GLY A 109 10.98 -1.67 2.13
CA GLY A 109 12.13 -2.47 1.71
C GLY A 109 12.53 -2.10 0.28
N ARG A 110 13.40 -2.92 -0.34
CA ARG A 110 13.86 -2.67 -1.71
C ARG A 110 12.75 -2.77 -2.74
N ASP A 111 11.93 -3.83 -2.68
CA ASP A 111 10.93 -4.17 -3.68
C ASP A 111 9.54 -4.45 -3.05
N ILE A 112 9.46 -4.45 -1.71
CA ILE A 112 8.24 -4.67 -0.93
C ILE A 112 8.11 -3.56 0.10
N ALA A 113 6.90 -3.05 0.28
CA ALA A 113 6.55 -2.13 1.35
C ALA A 113 5.29 -2.62 2.07
N VAL A 114 5.21 -2.27 3.34
CA VAL A 114 4.06 -2.56 4.21
C VAL A 114 3.59 -1.27 4.85
N THR A 115 2.28 -1.06 4.87
CA THR A 115 1.68 0.03 5.64
C THR A 115 0.68 -0.49 6.64
N HIS A 116 0.63 0.14 7.80
CA HIS A 116 -0.36 -0.11 8.84
C HIS A 116 -1.07 1.19 9.17
N ASN A 117 -2.39 1.16 9.23
CA ASN A 117 -3.19 2.33 9.56
C ASN A 117 -4.56 1.93 10.09
N TYR A 118 -5.30 2.89 10.63
CA TYR A 118 -6.73 2.76 10.77
C TYR A 118 -7.42 3.24 9.49
N GLU A 119 -8.49 2.55 9.10
CA GLU A 119 -9.46 3.06 8.13
C GLU A 119 -10.60 3.69 8.89
N MET A 120 -10.74 5.00 8.75
CA MET A 120 -11.71 5.79 9.48
C MET A 120 -12.63 6.53 8.51
N GLY A 121 -13.90 6.58 8.84
CA GLY A 121 -14.87 7.30 8.01
C GLY A 121 -16.30 6.86 8.23
N GLU A 122 -17.09 7.04 7.20
CA GLU A 122 -18.50 6.67 7.17
C GLU A 122 -18.90 6.19 5.78
N ASN A 123 -19.70 5.15 5.73
CA ASN A 123 -20.38 4.69 4.54
C ASN A 123 -21.84 4.32 4.90
N THR A 124 -22.59 3.75 3.98
CA THR A 124 -23.92 3.23 4.26
C THR A 124 -23.92 1.71 4.33
N ASN A 125 -24.75 1.15 5.19
CA ASN A 125 -24.99 -0.28 5.20
C ASN A 125 -25.95 -0.71 4.09
N ALA A 126 -26.21 -2.00 3.97
CA ALA A 126 -27.11 -2.57 2.96
C ALA A 126 -28.56 -2.02 3.02
N GLN A 127 -28.95 -1.40 4.14
CA GLN A 127 -30.27 -0.74 4.33
C GLN A 127 -30.23 0.76 4.06
N GLY A 128 -29.11 1.28 3.53
CA GLY A 128 -28.92 2.70 3.24
C GLY A 128 -28.74 3.60 4.47
N LYS A 129 -28.45 3.03 5.65
CA LYS A 129 -28.24 3.80 6.88
C LYS A 129 -26.75 4.11 7.05
N PRO A 130 -26.40 5.33 7.54
CA PRO A 130 -25.04 5.66 7.87
C PRO A 130 -24.42 4.65 8.84
N GLN A 131 -23.17 4.24 8.53
CA GLN A 131 -22.39 3.31 9.34
C GLN A 131 -20.97 3.84 9.45
N LYS A 132 -20.48 3.97 10.68
CA LYS A 132 -19.08 4.33 10.94
C LYS A 132 -18.15 3.20 10.50
N VAL A 133 -17.06 3.59 9.85
CA VAL A 133 -15.92 2.71 9.57
C VAL A 133 -14.81 3.05 10.57
N SER A 134 -14.35 2.04 11.30
CA SER A 134 -13.22 2.13 12.23
C SER A 134 -12.60 0.74 12.32
N ILE A 135 -11.66 0.46 11.42
CA ILE A 135 -11.02 -0.85 11.27
C ILE A 135 -9.51 -0.69 11.14
N ARG A 136 -8.75 -1.75 11.43
CA ARG A 136 -7.32 -1.77 11.19
C ARG A 136 -7.06 -2.28 9.78
N ALA A 137 -6.06 -1.70 9.13
CA ALA A 137 -5.63 -2.11 7.81
C ALA A 137 -4.12 -2.39 7.79
N THR A 138 -3.76 -3.45 7.09
CA THR A 138 -2.40 -3.76 6.65
C THR A 138 -2.41 -3.84 5.14
N ASN A 139 -1.61 -3.00 4.50
CA ASN A 139 -1.47 -2.98 3.05
C ASN A 139 -0.06 -3.40 2.67
N LEU A 140 0.06 -4.24 1.65
CA LEU A 140 1.33 -4.66 1.08
C LEU A 140 1.44 -4.12 -0.34
N PHE A 141 2.62 -3.60 -0.65
CA PHE A 141 2.94 -3.09 -1.97
C PHE A 141 4.20 -3.78 -2.49
N ARG A 142 4.25 -3.99 -3.80
CA ARG A 142 5.42 -4.47 -4.53
C ARG A 142 5.78 -3.49 -5.63
N LYS A 143 7.07 -3.29 -5.84
CA LYS A 143 7.58 -2.46 -6.91
C LYS A 143 7.59 -3.28 -8.21
N GLU A 144 6.75 -2.91 -9.16
CA GLU A 144 6.61 -3.54 -10.47
C GLU A 144 6.85 -2.48 -11.55
N ASP A 145 7.82 -2.71 -12.42
CA ASP A 145 8.21 -1.76 -13.49
C ASP A 145 8.42 -0.33 -12.99
N GLY A 146 9.04 -0.19 -11.80
CA GLY A 146 9.32 1.08 -11.17
C GLY A 146 8.13 1.75 -10.46
N LYS A 147 6.97 1.12 -10.43
CA LYS A 147 5.75 1.61 -9.76
C LYS A 147 5.39 0.72 -8.57
N TRP A 148 4.91 1.33 -7.49
CA TRP A 148 4.38 0.58 -6.36
C TRP A 148 2.94 0.17 -6.63
N LYS A 149 2.68 -1.14 -6.68
CA LYS A 149 1.38 -1.76 -6.88
C LYS A 149 0.94 -2.48 -5.61
N MET A 150 -0.33 -2.40 -5.27
CA MET A 150 -0.87 -3.16 -4.15
C MET A 150 -0.88 -4.66 -4.47
N ILE A 151 -0.36 -5.46 -3.54
CA ILE A 151 -0.36 -6.93 -3.64
C ILE A 151 -1.08 -7.59 -2.47
N GLY A 152 -1.49 -6.81 -1.47
CA GLY A 152 -2.23 -7.34 -0.34
C GLY A 152 -2.97 -6.25 0.41
N HIS A 153 -4.19 -6.56 0.83
CA HIS A 153 -4.98 -5.71 1.70
C HIS A 153 -5.70 -6.58 2.72
N HIS A 154 -5.41 -6.35 3.98
CA HIS A 154 -6.04 -7.05 5.08
C HIS A 154 -6.63 -6.04 6.06
N THR A 155 -7.91 -6.18 6.32
CA THR A 155 -8.65 -5.40 7.33
C THR A 155 -9.37 -6.32 8.30
N ASP A 156 -9.49 -5.89 9.55
CA ASP A 156 -10.26 -6.60 10.55
C ASP A 156 -11.22 -5.69 11.32
N LEU A 157 -12.40 -6.23 11.58
CA LEU A 157 -13.38 -5.66 12.51
C LEU A 157 -13.02 -6.12 13.91
N LEU A 158 -12.72 -5.14 14.79
CA LEU A 158 -12.59 -5.42 16.21
C LEU A 158 -13.88 -4.99 16.92
N PRO A 159 -14.73 -5.92 17.34
CA PRO A 159 -16.04 -5.58 17.92
C PRO A 159 -15.98 -4.68 19.13
N TYR A 160 -14.85 -4.70 19.86
CA TYR A 160 -14.62 -3.82 21.02
C TYR A 160 -14.15 -2.41 20.61
N LEU A 161 -13.71 -2.18 19.37
CA LEU A 161 -13.43 -0.84 18.82
C LEU A 161 -14.65 -0.21 18.14
N ALA A 162 -15.67 -0.99 17.88
CA ALA A 162 -16.92 -0.54 17.23
C ALA A 162 -17.95 0.02 18.25
N LYS A 163 -17.51 0.46 19.44
CA LYS A 163 -18.37 1.01 20.49
C LYS A 163 -18.54 2.50 20.35
#